data_138d23d4c9e51c807176c6a6e381ed6a
#
_entry.id   138d23d4c9e51c807176c6a6e381ed6a
#
_cell.length_a   1.000
_cell.length_b   1.000
_cell.length_c   1.000
_cell.angle_alpha   90.00
_cell.angle_beta   90.00
_cell.angle_gamma   90.00
#
_symmetry.space_group_name_H-M   'P 1'
#
loop_
_entity.id
_entity.type
_entity.pdbx_description
1 polymer ?
#
loop_
_entity_poly.entity_id
_entity_poly.type
_entity_poly.pdbx_seq_one_letter_code
_entity_poly.pdbx_strand_id
1 'polypeptide(L)'
;MKLDNLIDIKENQLLKLDKKLLEILLKDKTTGKNILWATDNYLSHGSFYAPEKEIHIELITSRNGNIIKPRIEKSKSEQQKRVRQKAEVFTPSWICNAQNNLLDNAWFGKDSPFNTEDEINKTWQASTEKISFSNERNKTWQDYVKATRIEITCGEAPYITSRYDAVTGEYIAVQNRIGLLDRKLRIVNENIETQEEWLEWAKIAVQNVYGFDWQGDNVLLARENVLFTVAEHYQYKFDDGFEIKELIEFAKIIVWNIWQMDGLKFVVPNSCCTETKTEATLFESIIVSTECEGCKKGNNQKHNGIYSKVKDWKTGKAIRFVDLVERK
;
A
#
# COMPACT_ATOMS: atom_id res chain seq x y z
N MET A 1 6.79 -19.80 9.07
CA MET A 1 7.87 -19.31 8.17
C MET A 1 8.71 -18.34 8.96
N LYS A 2 10.03 -18.57 9.10
CA LYS A 2 10.95 -17.54 9.59
C LYS A 2 11.39 -16.71 8.40
N LEU A 3 11.31 -15.39 8.54
CA LEU A 3 11.73 -14.45 7.50
C LEU A 3 13.19 -14.07 7.76
N ASP A 4 14.01 -14.25 6.74
CA ASP A 4 15.34 -13.65 6.72
C ASP A 4 15.18 -12.15 6.42
N ASN A 5 16.18 -11.33 6.79
CA ASN A 5 16.18 -9.87 6.59
C ASN A 5 16.26 -9.50 5.09
N LEU A 6 15.31 -9.98 4.29
CA LEU A 6 15.24 -9.74 2.87
C LEU A 6 14.43 -8.47 2.59
N ILE A 7 14.95 -7.61 1.74
CA ILE A 7 14.24 -6.42 1.24
C ILE A 7 13.02 -6.87 0.44
N ASP A 8 13.24 -7.82 -0.48
CA ASP A 8 12.23 -8.34 -1.39
C ASP A 8 12.05 -9.84 -1.21
N ILE A 9 10.81 -10.27 -1.03
CA ILE A 9 10.44 -11.69 -1.09
C ILE A 9 9.77 -11.89 -2.44
N LYS A 10 10.56 -12.36 -3.39
CA LYS A 10 10.15 -12.48 -4.79
C LYS A 10 8.91 -13.35 -4.96
N GLU A 11 8.11 -13.02 -5.96
CA GLU A 11 6.85 -13.72 -6.27
C GLU A 11 7.06 -15.23 -6.47
N ASN A 12 8.24 -15.65 -6.91
CA ASN A 12 8.61 -17.07 -6.97
C ASN A 12 8.68 -17.74 -5.58
N GLN A 13 9.07 -17.00 -4.55
CA GLN A 13 9.11 -17.51 -3.17
C GLN A 13 7.69 -17.54 -2.59
N LEU A 14 6.88 -16.51 -2.84
CA LEU A 14 5.46 -16.49 -2.49
C LEU A 14 4.70 -17.63 -3.14
N LEU A 15 4.93 -17.86 -4.43
CA LEU A 15 4.32 -18.97 -5.16
C LEU A 15 4.69 -20.34 -4.56
N LYS A 16 5.92 -20.51 -4.08
CA LYS A 16 6.35 -21.75 -3.39
C LYS A 16 5.72 -21.92 -2.03
N LEU A 17 5.43 -20.80 -1.33
CA LEU A 17 4.75 -20.84 -0.03
C LEU A 17 3.28 -21.28 -0.21
N ASP A 18 2.54 -20.54 -1.02
CA ASP A 18 1.15 -20.84 -1.37
C ASP A 18 0.71 -20.00 -2.58
N LYS A 19 0.32 -20.67 -3.66
CA LYS A 19 -0.20 -20.01 -4.87
C LYS A 19 -1.40 -19.09 -4.56
N LYS A 20 -2.28 -19.50 -3.64
CA LYS A 20 -3.47 -18.75 -3.24
C LYS A 20 -3.12 -17.42 -2.60
N LEU A 21 -1.99 -17.33 -1.88
CA LEU A 21 -1.52 -16.08 -1.29
C LEU A 21 -1.24 -15.04 -2.38
N LEU A 22 -0.49 -15.41 -3.41
CA LEU A 22 -0.17 -14.53 -4.54
C LEU A 22 -1.44 -14.18 -5.35
N GLU A 23 -2.34 -15.15 -5.56
CA GLU A 23 -3.65 -14.89 -6.18
C GLU A 23 -4.47 -13.83 -5.44
N ILE A 24 -4.46 -13.87 -4.10
CA ILE A 24 -5.14 -12.87 -3.28
C ILE A 24 -4.45 -11.51 -3.42
N LEU A 25 -3.11 -11.45 -3.30
CA LEU A 25 -2.36 -10.19 -3.37
C LEU A 25 -2.52 -9.47 -4.72
N LEU A 26 -2.80 -10.19 -5.79
CA LEU A 26 -3.08 -9.59 -7.11
C LEU A 26 -4.52 -9.07 -7.27
N LYS A 27 -5.48 -9.44 -6.41
CA LYS A 27 -6.88 -9.06 -6.60
C LYS A 27 -7.16 -7.57 -6.40
N ASP A 28 -7.87 -6.98 -7.36
CA ASP A 28 -8.59 -5.72 -7.19
C ASP A 28 -10.01 -5.99 -6.68
N LYS A 29 -10.31 -5.47 -5.50
CA LYS A 29 -11.61 -5.67 -4.83
C LYS A 29 -12.74 -4.84 -5.43
N THR A 30 -12.40 -3.83 -6.23
CA THR A 30 -13.38 -3.02 -6.94
C THR A 30 -13.98 -3.78 -8.11
N THR A 31 -13.15 -4.36 -8.95
CA THR A 31 -13.55 -5.02 -10.21
C THR A 31 -13.73 -6.54 -10.05
N GLY A 32 -13.13 -7.15 -9.03
CA GLY A 32 -13.05 -8.60 -8.89
C GLY A 32 -12.00 -9.27 -9.79
N LYS A 33 -11.33 -8.49 -10.64
CA LYS A 33 -10.22 -8.92 -11.51
C LYS A 33 -8.88 -8.79 -10.78
N ASN A 34 -7.78 -8.94 -11.50
CA ASN A 34 -6.47 -8.58 -10.95
C ASN A 34 -6.20 -7.07 -11.14
N ILE A 35 -5.22 -6.55 -10.38
CA ILE A 35 -4.68 -5.20 -10.59
C ILE A 35 -4.06 -5.09 -11.99
N LEU A 36 -4.06 -3.88 -12.55
CA LEU A 36 -3.54 -3.61 -13.89
C LEU A 36 -2.08 -3.18 -13.83
N TRP A 37 -1.32 -3.37 -14.91
CA TRP A 37 -0.01 -2.71 -15.04
C TRP A 37 -0.12 -1.20 -14.96
N ALA A 38 -1.17 -0.64 -15.55
CA ALA A 38 -1.58 0.77 -15.58
C ALA A 38 -0.58 1.73 -16.25
N THR A 39 0.65 1.31 -16.50
CA THR A 39 1.70 2.09 -17.18
C THR A 39 2.39 1.26 -18.26
N ASP A 40 3.12 1.93 -19.15
CA ASP A 40 3.92 1.32 -20.21
C ASP A 40 5.33 0.87 -19.75
N ASN A 41 5.61 0.91 -18.44
CA ASN A 41 6.92 0.59 -17.89
C ASN A 41 7.43 -0.80 -18.27
N TYR A 42 6.51 -1.73 -18.46
CA TYR A 42 6.80 -3.14 -18.74
C TYR A 42 6.47 -3.57 -20.18
N LEU A 43 6.00 -2.65 -21.03
CA LEU A 43 5.55 -2.94 -22.41
C LEU A 43 6.66 -3.59 -23.28
N SER A 44 7.92 -3.34 -22.97
CA SER A 44 9.07 -3.98 -23.64
C SER A 44 9.13 -5.50 -23.45
N HIS A 45 8.43 -6.05 -22.45
CA HIS A 45 8.30 -7.49 -22.22
C HIS A 45 7.21 -8.14 -23.07
N GLY A 46 6.41 -7.35 -23.81
CA GLY A 46 5.35 -7.83 -24.72
C GLY A 46 3.98 -7.23 -24.44
N SER A 47 3.01 -7.53 -25.31
CA SER A 47 1.66 -6.93 -25.27
C SER A 47 0.82 -7.32 -24.04
N PHE A 48 1.15 -8.41 -23.35
CA PHE A 48 0.50 -8.79 -22.09
C PHE A 48 0.88 -7.88 -20.91
N TYR A 49 1.91 -7.03 -21.07
CA TYR A 49 2.37 -6.04 -20.09
C TYR A 49 1.87 -4.62 -20.41
N ALA A 50 0.91 -4.48 -21.32
CA ALA A 50 0.33 -3.18 -21.67
C ALA A 50 -0.47 -2.57 -20.51
N PRO A 51 -0.60 -1.24 -20.44
CA PRO A 51 -1.22 -0.53 -19.31
C PRO A 51 -2.63 -1.01 -18.91
N GLU A 52 -3.43 -1.43 -19.89
CA GLU A 52 -4.81 -1.89 -19.68
C GLU A 52 -4.90 -3.38 -19.31
N LYS A 53 -3.79 -4.09 -19.28
CA LYS A 53 -3.75 -5.54 -18.99
C LYS A 53 -3.60 -5.81 -17.49
N GLU A 54 -4.22 -6.91 -17.07
CA GLU A 54 -4.12 -7.43 -15.70
C GLU A 54 -2.74 -8.03 -15.45
N ILE A 55 -2.24 -7.91 -14.22
CA ILE A 55 -1.06 -8.63 -13.77
C ILE A 55 -1.47 -10.06 -13.44
N HIS A 56 -0.93 -11.02 -14.17
CA HIS A 56 -1.14 -12.44 -13.95
C HIS A 56 0.10 -13.12 -13.37
N ILE A 57 -0.08 -14.16 -12.59
CA ILE A 57 1.01 -14.90 -11.92
C ILE A 57 2.08 -15.34 -12.91
N GLU A 58 1.68 -15.83 -14.07
CA GLU A 58 2.58 -16.33 -15.10
C GLU A 58 3.51 -15.24 -15.69
N LEU A 59 3.08 -13.98 -15.60
CA LEU A 59 3.85 -12.83 -16.08
C LEU A 59 4.92 -12.36 -15.10
N ILE A 60 4.83 -12.78 -13.84
CA ILE A 60 5.71 -12.29 -12.75
C ILE A 60 6.41 -13.43 -11.99
N THR A 61 6.26 -14.67 -12.43
CA THR A 61 6.89 -15.86 -11.79
C THR A 61 7.73 -16.66 -12.76
N SER A 62 8.34 -17.73 -12.29
CA SER A 62 9.25 -18.60 -13.05
C SER A 62 10.42 -17.80 -13.63
N ARG A 63 10.64 -17.81 -14.93
CA ARG A 63 11.68 -17.00 -15.60
C ARG A 63 11.45 -15.48 -15.49
N ASN A 64 10.22 -15.08 -15.21
CA ASN A 64 9.79 -13.68 -15.09
C ASN A 64 9.84 -13.17 -13.64
N GLY A 65 10.26 -13.97 -12.66
CA GLY A 65 10.26 -13.68 -11.24
C GLY A 65 11.22 -12.57 -10.77
N ASN A 66 11.77 -11.80 -11.70
CA ASN A 66 12.57 -10.59 -11.45
C ASN A 66 12.04 -9.37 -12.23
N ILE A 67 10.83 -9.44 -12.77
CA ILE A 67 10.24 -8.34 -13.54
C ILE A 67 9.77 -7.22 -12.59
N ILE A 68 8.97 -7.58 -11.58
CA ILE A 68 8.62 -6.65 -10.51
C ILE A 68 9.77 -6.65 -9.49
N LYS A 69 10.21 -5.49 -9.09
CA LYS A 69 11.31 -5.28 -8.13
C LYS A 69 11.06 -4.03 -7.32
N PRO A 70 11.46 -3.99 -6.06
CA PRO A 70 11.59 -2.75 -5.32
C PRO A 70 12.43 -1.73 -6.08
N ARG A 71 12.14 -0.46 -5.88
CA ARG A 71 12.86 0.63 -6.57
C ARG A 71 14.37 0.49 -6.47
N ILE A 72 14.85 0.13 -5.29
CA ILE A 72 16.29 0.03 -5.01
C ILE A 72 16.99 -1.05 -5.86
N GLU A 73 16.27 -2.09 -6.29
CA GLU A 73 16.78 -3.14 -7.16
C GLU A 73 16.68 -2.81 -8.65
N LYS A 74 15.96 -1.74 -9.02
CA LYS A 74 15.86 -1.24 -10.39
C LYS A 74 17.16 -0.52 -10.79
N SER A 75 17.55 -0.60 -12.04
CA SER A 75 18.73 0.12 -12.54
C SER A 75 18.58 1.64 -12.38
N LYS A 76 19.68 2.37 -12.22
CA LYS A 76 19.67 3.84 -12.11
C LYS A 76 18.98 4.51 -13.31
N SER A 77 19.14 3.98 -14.51
CA SER A 77 18.48 4.48 -15.73
C SER A 77 16.97 4.28 -15.67
N GLU A 78 16.49 3.15 -15.18
CA GLU A 78 15.08 2.86 -14.99
C GLU A 78 14.46 3.75 -13.91
N GLN A 79 15.13 3.92 -12.77
CA GLN A 79 14.69 4.83 -11.70
C GLN A 79 14.56 6.27 -12.24
N GLN A 80 15.53 6.77 -12.98
CA GLN A 80 15.49 8.11 -13.58
C GLN A 80 14.37 8.25 -14.62
N LYS A 81 14.13 7.23 -15.45
CA LYS A 81 13.02 7.21 -16.40
C LYS A 81 11.68 7.31 -15.69
N ARG A 82 11.47 6.53 -14.63
CA ARG A 82 10.24 6.54 -13.82
C ARG A 82 10.02 7.89 -13.13
N VAL A 83 11.07 8.49 -12.55
CA VAL A 83 10.97 9.83 -11.96
C VAL A 83 10.54 10.87 -13.01
N ARG A 84 11.19 10.90 -14.20
CA ARG A 84 10.90 11.90 -15.22
C ARG A 84 9.55 11.71 -15.92
N GLN A 85 9.15 10.47 -16.17
CA GLN A 85 7.98 10.17 -17.00
C GLN A 85 6.72 9.85 -16.22
N LYS A 86 6.87 9.38 -14.97
CA LYS A 86 5.75 8.92 -14.13
C LYS A 86 5.68 9.64 -12.78
N ALA A 87 6.56 10.63 -12.55
CA ALA A 87 6.66 11.34 -11.26
C ALA A 87 6.83 10.40 -10.05
N GLU A 88 7.43 9.22 -10.24
CA GLU A 88 7.66 8.22 -9.22
C GLU A 88 8.83 8.65 -8.33
N VAL A 89 8.52 9.39 -7.27
CA VAL A 89 9.50 9.89 -6.31
C VAL A 89 9.39 9.10 -5.02
N PHE A 90 10.51 8.52 -4.58
CA PHE A 90 10.57 7.78 -3.32
C PHE A 90 11.20 8.65 -2.24
N THR A 91 10.58 8.61 -1.07
CA THR A 91 10.97 9.44 0.07
C THR A 91 11.93 8.65 0.97
N PRO A 92 13.09 9.20 1.34
CA PRO A 92 13.98 8.57 2.30
C PRO A 92 13.30 8.36 3.65
N SER A 93 13.66 7.29 4.36
CA SER A 93 13.04 6.92 5.62
C SER A 93 13.13 8.00 6.70
N TRP A 94 14.21 8.80 6.73
CA TRP A 94 14.31 9.90 7.69
C TRP A 94 13.26 11.00 7.48
N ILE A 95 12.86 11.27 6.21
CA ILE A 95 11.75 12.21 5.89
C ILE A 95 10.42 11.56 6.27
N CYS A 96 10.20 10.28 5.92
CA CYS A 96 9.01 9.54 6.33
C CYS A 96 8.84 9.58 7.85
N ASN A 97 9.96 9.38 8.59
CA ASN A 97 9.98 9.48 10.05
C ASN A 97 9.53 10.84 10.56
N ALA A 98 10.13 11.92 10.05
CA ALA A 98 9.80 13.27 10.46
C ALA A 98 8.31 13.59 10.26
N GLN A 99 7.74 13.22 9.11
CA GLN A 99 6.33 13.43 8.83
C GLN A 99 5.40 12.54 9.68
N ASN A 100 5.77 11.28 9.92
CA ASN A 100 5.02 10.40 10.82
C ASN A 100 5.09 10.91 12.28
N ASN A 101 6.22 11.49 12.70
CA ASN A 101 6.35 12.11 14.01
C ASN A 101 5.39 13.30 14.19
N LEU A 102 5.21 14.15 13.15
CA LEU A 102 4.24 15.24 13.21
C LEU A 102 2.80 14.73 13.48
N LEU A 103 2.41 13.63 12.82
CA LEU A 103 1.09 13.02 13.06
C LEU A 103 0.95 12.49 14.48
N ASP A 104 1.99 11.84 15.00
CA ASP A 104 1.97 11.24 16.32
C ASP A 104 2.09 12.30 17.42
N ASN A 105 2.93 13.31 17.23
CA ASN A 105 3.01 14.46 18.16
C ASN A 105 1.62 15.12 18.32
N ALA A 106 0.91 15.33 17.23
CA ALA A 106 -0.46 15.84 17.26
C ALA A 106 -1.44 14.87 17.95
N TRP A 107 -1.32 13.57 17.70
CA TRP A 107 -2.19 12.56 18.31
C TRP A 107 -1.95 12.42 19.81
N PHE A 108 -0.70 12.32 20.26
CA PHE A 108 -0.30 12.19 21.66
C PHE A 108 -0.37 13.52 22.43
N GLY A 109 -0.18 14.64 21.74
CA GLY A 109 -0.03 15.98 22.34
C GLY A 109 1.28 16.14 23.10
N LYS A 110 2.28 15.38 22.70
CA LYS A 110 3.67 15.46 23.17
C LYS A 110 4.62 15.19 22.02
N ASP A 111 5.84 15.69 22.11
CA ASP A 111 6.86 15.46 21.10
C ASP A 111 7.51 14.08 21.22
N SER A 112 7.90 13.56 20.05
CA SER A 112 8.79 12.40 19.92
C SER A 112 8.37 11.15 20.72
N PRO A 113 7.10 10.68 20.65
CA PRO A 113 6.66 9.55 21.45
C PRO A 113 7.37 8.24 21.09
N PHE A 114 7.79 8.06 19.83
CA PHE A 114 8.39 6.82 19.33
C PHE A 114 9.90 6.87 19.14
N ASN A 115 10.44 8.03 18.79
CA ASN A 115 11.87 8.20 18.52
C ASN A 115 12.27 9.67 18.58
N THR A 116 13.58 9.92 18.72
CA THR A 116 14.17 11.25 18.61
C THR A 116 14.89 11.37 17.27
N GLU A 117 14.62 12.44 16.52
CA GLU A 117 15.24 12.71 15.24
C GLU A 117 16.64 13.31 15.37
N ASP A 118 17.54 12.92 14.48
CA ASP A 118 18.83 13.56 14.24
C ASP A 118 18.83 14.16 12.83
N GLU A 119 18.45 15.43 12.74
CA GLU A 119 18.33 16.13 11.47
C GLU A 119 19.69 16.30 10.75
N ILE A 120 20.79 16.39 11.51
CA ILE A 120 22.13 16.59 10.96
C ILE A 120 22.58 15.32 10.23
N ASN A 121 22.46 14.17 10.91
CA ASN A 121 22.86 12.87 10.35
C ASN A 121 21.75 12.20 9.54
N LYS A 122 20.56 12.78 9.43
CA LYS A 122 19.39 12.25 8.72
C LYS A 122 19.03 10.83 9.20
N THR A 123 18.98 10.66 10.52
CA THR A 123 18.68 9.40 11.19
C THR A 123 17.75 9.63 12.38
N TRP A 124 17.48 8.60 13.15
CA TRP A 124 16.67 8.65 14.38
C TRP A 124 17.13 7.62 15.38
N GLN A 125 16.81 7.86 16.63
CA GLN A 125 17.01 6.89 17.73
C GLN A 125 15.64 6.48 18.26
N ALA A 126 15.28 5.20 18.12
CA ALA A 126 14.04 4.68 18.66
C ALA A 126 14.03 4.74 20.20
N SER A 127 12.88 5.09 20.79
CA SER A 127 12.67 4.99 22.23
C SER A 127 12.76 3.53 22.68
N THR A 128 13.51 3.25 23.73
CA THR A 128 13.61 1.92 24.35
C THR A 128 12.53 1.67 25.39
N GLU A 129 11.87 2.72 25.86
CA GLU A 129 10.79 2.63 26.83
C GLU A 129 9.46 2.28 26.20
N LYS A 130 8.59 1.62 26.97
CA LYS A 130 7.20 1.36 26.58
C LYS A 130 6.48 2.68 26.31
N ILE A 131 5.72 2.73 25.22
CA ILE A 131 4.97 3.91 24.84
C ILE A 131 3.87 4.18 25.87
N SER A 132 3.95 5.35 26.51
CA SER A 132 3.00 5.77 27.54
C SER A 132 1.83 6.57 26.94
N PHE A 133 0.63 6.29 27.42
CA PHE A 133 -0.61 6.99 27.06
C PHE A 133 -1.03 7.89 28.21
N SER A 134 -1.20 9.19 27.94
CA SER A 134 -1.58 10.18 28.96
C SER A 134 -3.04 10.04 29.35
N ASN A 135 -3.33 10.01 30.66
CA ASN A 135 -4.70 10.01 31.19
C ASN A 135 -5.43 11.35 30.90
N GLU A 136 -4.70 12.45 30.65
CA GLU A 136 -5.29 13.77 30.41
C GLU A 136 -6.14 13.83 29.13
N ARG A 137 -5.86 12.99 28.13
CA ARG A 137 -6.62 12.93 26.88
C ARG A 137 -7.61 11.77 26.81
N ASN A 138 -7.72 10.97 27.85
CA ASN A 138 -8.56 9.76 27.88
C ASN A 138 -8.34 8.83 26.67
N LYS A 139 -7.14 8.82 26.10
CA LYS A 139 -6.78 7.98 24.94
C LYS A 139 -5.97 6.79 25.40
N THR A 140 -6.33 5.63 24.88
CA THR A 140 -5.71 4.35 25.19
C THR A 140 -4.82 3.88 24.05
N TRP A 141 -4.04 2.83 24.28
CA TRP A 141 -3.29 2.17 23.23
C TRP A 141 -4.21 1.57 22.15
N GLN A 142 -5.40 1.09 22.53
CA GLN A 142 -6.40 0.58 21.60
C GLN A 142 -6.91 1.68 20.66
N ASP A 143 -7.07 2.91 21.16
CA ASP A 143 -7.48 4.05 20.33
C ASP A 143 -6.42 4.41 19.31
N TYR A 144 -5.13 4.31 19.67
CA TYR A 144 -4.05 4.53 18.73
C TYR A 144 -4.02 3.46 17.63
N VAL A 145 -4.16 2.18 17.99
CA VAL A 145 -4.21 1.09 17.02
C VAL A 145 -5.39 1.24 16.06
N LYS A 146 -6.55 1.70 16.57
CA LYS A 146 -7.76 1.96 15.78
C LYS A 146 -7.74 3.30 15.03
N ALA A 147 -6.79 4.18 15.28
CA ALA A 147 -6.71 5.47 14.58
C ALA A 147 -6.41 5.24 13.09
N THR A 148 -7.29 5.69 12.21
CA THR A 148 -7.13 5.53 10.75
C THR A 148 -5.98 6.37 10.23
N ARG A 149 -5.15 5.78 9.36
CA ARG A 149 -4.05 6.41 8.65
C ARG A 149 -4.14 6.07 7.16
N ILE A 150 -3.78 7.01 6.31
CA ILE A 150 -3.75 6.82 4.86
C ILE A 150 -2.48 7.43 4.27
N GLU A 151 -1.85 6.68 3.36
CA GLU A 151 -0.77 7.15 2.51
C GLU A 151 -1.29 7.34 1.09
N ILE A 152 -1.17 8.56 0.58
CA ILE A 152 -1.63 8.95 -0.75
C ILE A 152 -0.52 8.69 -1.75
N THR A 153 -0.81 8.03 -2.89
CA THR A 153 0.20 7.64 -3.88
C THR A 153 1.36 6.90 -3.22
N CYS A 154 1.00 5.78 -2.57
CA CYS A 154 1.85 5.15 -1.57
C CYS A 154 3.12 4.47 -2.14
N GLY A 155 3.25 4.30 -3.48
CA GLY A 155 4.36 3.56 -4.04
C GLY A 155 4.50 2.19 -3.39
N GLU A 156 5.65 1.90 -2.80
CA GLU A 156 5.93 0.68 -2.02
C GLU A 156 5.52 0.80 -0.52
N ALA A 157 4.74 1.83 -0.16
CA ALA A 157 4.22 2.17 1.17
C ALA A 157 5.28 2.55 2.23
N PRO A 158 6.26 3.44 1.94
CA PRO A 158 7.33 3.77 2.88
C PRO A 158 6.89 4.55 4.12
N TYR A 159 5.72 5.19 4.11
CA TYR A 159 5.13 5.82 5.29
C TYR A 159 4.34 4.82 6.15
N ILE A 160 3.74 3.80 5.54
CA ILE A 160 2.99 2.76 6.25
C ILE A 160 3.95 1.75 6.87
N THR A 161 4.99 1.34 6.13
CA THR A 161 5.96 0.33 6.53
C THR A 161 7.38 0.80 6.29
N SER A 162 8.33 0.38 7.11
CA SER A 162 9.72 0.76 6.98
C SER A 162 10.65 -0.44 7.17
N ARG A 163 10.46 -1.48 6.36
CA ARG A 163 11.32 -2.66 6.36
C ARG A 163 12.72 -2.34 5.87
N TYR A 164 12.82 -1.41 4.96
CA TYR A 164 14.06 -0.89 4.37
C TYR A 164 13.89 0.57 3.98
N ASP A 165 14.98 1.28 3.81
CA ASP A 165 14.97 2.62 3.24
C ASP A 165 14.75 2.54 1.73
N ALA A 166 13.69 3.17 1.21
CA ALA A 166 13.29 3.09 -0.20
C ALA A 166 14.30 3.77 -1.16
N VAL A 167 15.28 4.50 -0.64
CA VAL A 167 16.31 5.21 -1.43
C VAL A 167 17.65 4.50 -1.37
N THR A 168 18.08 4.02 -0.20
CA THR A 168 19.38 3.36 0.02
C THR A 168 19.30 1.84 -0.05
N GLY A 169 18.12 1.26 0.23
CA GLY A 169 17.92 -0.18 0.37
C GLY A 169 18.45 -0.75 1.69
N GLU A 170 18.80 0.10 2.65
CA GLU A 170 19.27 -0.35 3.95
C GLU A 170 18.12 -0.97 4.75
N TYR A 171 18.31 -2.20 5.22
CA TYR A 171 17.32 -2.87 6.07
C TYR A 171 17.18 -2.18 7.42
N ILE A 172 15.96 -2.00 7.88
CA ILE A 172 15.63 -1.38 9.16
C ILE A 172 15.12 -2.46 10.12
N ALA A 173 15.87 -2.70 11.20
CA ALA A 173 15.48 -3.66 12.21
C ALA A 173 14.14 -3.29 12.87
N VAL A 174 13.31 -4.29 13.22
CA VAL A 174 11.93 -4.11 13.69
C VAL A 174 11.81 -3.06 14.78
N GLN A 175 12.71 -3.07 15.77
CA GLN A 175 12.71 -2.10 16.88
C GLN A 175 12.98 -0.64 16.47
N ASN A 176 13.58 -0.42 15.30
CA ASN A 176 13.95 0.91 14.79
C ASN A 176 12.98 1.41 13.71
N ARG A 177 11.95 0.64 13.35
CA ARG A 177 11.02 0.97 12.30
C ARG A 177 10.13 2.15 12.65
N ILE A 178 9.80 2.94 11.63
CA ILE A 178 9.13 4.24 11.76
C ILE A 178 7.78 4.31 11.03
N GLY A 179 7.42 3.28 10.27
CA GLY A 179 6.17 3.24 9.52
C GLY A 179 4.93 3.32 10.42
N LEU A 180 3.85 3.88 9.92
CA LEU A 180 2.59 4.03 10.66
C LEU A 180 2.03 2.69 11.15
N LEU A 181 2.16 1.63 10.35
CA LEU A 181 1.79 0.27 10.76
C LEU A 181 2.82 -0.30 11.75
N ASP A 182 4.13 -0.07 11.51
CA ASP A 182 5.19 -0.52 12.44
C ASP A 182 4.96 0.03 13.85
N ARG A 183 4.59 1.32 13.97
CA ARG A 183 4.27 1.96 15.26
C ARG A 183 3.05 1.34 15.94
N LYS A 184 1.99 1.02 15.18
CA LYS A 184 0.82 0.32 15.72
C LYS A 184 1.18 -1.10 16.20
N LEU A 185 1.94 -1.85 15.41
CA LEU A 185 2.38 -3.19 15.77
C LEU A 185 3.36 -3.17 16.96
N ARG A 186 4.23 -2.16 17.07
CA ARG A 186 5.04 -1.94 18.27
C ARG A 186 4.17 -1.79 19.50
N ILE A 187 3.12 -0.97 19.43
CA ILE A 187 2.18 -0.81 20.57
C ILE A 187 1.48 -2.12 20.90
N VAL A 188 1.07 -2.90 19.89
CA VAL A 188 0.52 -4.25 20.11
C VAL A 188 1.55 -5.14 20.79
N ASN A 189 2.81 -5.17 20.33
CA ASN A 189 3.91 -5.92 20.95
C ASN A 189 4.14 -5.56 22.43
N GLU A 190 3.99 -4.29 22.77
CA GLU A 190 4.23 -3.77 24.14
C GLU A 190 3.07 -4.06 25.11
N ASN A 191 1.86 -4.40 24.62
CA ASN A 191 0.66 -4.52 25.44
C ASN A 191 0.01 -5.90 25.43
N ILE A 192 0.40 -6.79 24.52
CA ILE A 192 -0.19 -8.12 24.34
C ILE A 192 0.87 -9.20 24.56
N GLU A 193 0.51 -10.27 25.28
CA GLU A 193 1.44 -11.36 25.57
C GLU A 193 1.09 -12.69 24.87
N THR A 194 -0.16 -12.91 24.47
CA THR A 194 -0.58 -14.15 23.79
C THR A 194 -0.59 -13.98 22.27
N GLN A 195 -0.31 -15.07 21.55
CA GLN A 195 -0.29 -15.07 20.08
C GLN A 195 -1.68 -14.81 19.50
N GLU A 196 -2.72 -15.39 20.10
CA GLU A 196 -4.10 -15.26 19.63
C GLU A 196 -4.59 -13.81 19.72
N GLU A 197 -4.41 -13.18 20.88
CA GLU A 197 -4.83 -11.79 21.08
C GLU A 197 -3.97 -10.83 20.22
N TRP A 198 -2.68 -11.13 20.06
CA TRP A 198 -1.80 -10.37 19.20
C TRP A 198 -2.30 -10.37 17.75
N LEU A 199 -2.70 -11.55 17.21
CA LEU A 199 -3.22 -11.68 15.86
C LEU A 199 -4.52 -10.87 15.68
N GLU A 200 -5.39 -10.84 16.66
CA GLU A 200 -6.61 -10.03 16.64
C GLU A 200 -6.29 -8.53 16.54
N TRP A 201 -5.40 -8.03 17.41
CA TRP A 201 -5.02 -6.63 17.42
C TRP A 201 -4.19 -6.22 16.20
N ALA A 202 -3.34 -7.10 15.70
CA ALA A 202 -2.62 -6.88 14.46
C ALA A 202 -3.57 -6.77 13.25
N LYS A 203 -4.62 -7.60 13.18
CA LYS A 203 -5.69 -7.46 12.16
C LYS A 203 -6.36 -6.09 12.26
N ILE A 204 -6.69 -5.62 13.48
CA ILE A 204 -7.25 -4.29 13.71
C ILE A 204 -6.26 -3.19 13.26
N ALA A 205 -4.95 -3.34 13.54
CA ALA A 205 -3.93 -2.40 13.10
C ALA A 205 -3.91 -2.28 11.58
N VAL A 206 -3.89 -3.41 10.85
CA VAL A 206 -3.90 -3.45 9.38
C VAL A 206 -5.22 -2.89 8.82
N GLN A 207 -6.37 -3.17 9.44
CA GLN A 207 -7.67 -2.63 9.04
C GLN A 207 -7.74 -1.09 9.12
N ASN A 208 -6.86 -0.46 9.87
CA ASN A 208 -6.83 0.98 10.09
C ASN A 208 -5.60 1.68 9.47
N VAL A 209 -4.97 1.05 8.48
CA VAL A 209 -3.98 1.68 7.59
C VAL A 209 -4.41 1.48 6.15
N TYR A 210 -4.31 2.53 5.35
CA TYR A 210 -4.77 2.57 3.97
C TYR A 210 -3.70 3.16 3.07
N GLY A 211 -3.66 2.72 1.83
CA GLY A 211 -2.79 3.28 0.80
C GLY A 211 -3.33 3.02 -0.59
N PHE A 212 -3.04 3.91 -1.53
CA PHE A 212 -3.35 3.66 -2.93
C PHE A 212 -2.24 4.16 -3.84
N ASP A 213 -2.09 3.51 -4.96
CA ASP A 213 -1.20 3.94 -6.03
C ASP A 213 -1.85 3.71 -7.41
N TRP A 214 -1.34 4.39 -8.42
CA TRP A 214 -1.73 4.19 -9.81
C TRP A 214 -1.13 2.91 -10.38
N GLN A 215 0.15 2.65 -10.10
CA GLN A 215 0.94 1.60 -10.73
C GLN A 215 0.72 0.25 -10.04
N GLY A 216 0.40 -0.79 -10.82
CA GLY A 216 0.10 -2.11 -10.26
C GLY A 216 1.30 -2.80 -9.62
N ASP A 217 2.51 -2.61 -10.14
CA ASP A 217 3.73 -3.14 -9.52
C ASP A 217 3.98 -2.51 -8.13
N ASN A 218 3.78 -1.20 -7.99
CA ASN A 218 3.88 -0.53 -6.69
C ASN A 218 2.81 -1.04 -5.71
N VAL A 219 1.56 -1.21 -6.16
CA VAL A 219 0.48 -1.76 -5.32
C VAL A 219 0.81 -3.17 -4.83
N LEU A 220 1.37 -4.03 -5.69
CA LEU A 220 1.79 -5.37 -5.27
C LEU A 220 2.89 -5.31 -4.22
N LEU A 221 3.97 -4.56 -4.48
CA LEU A 221 5.07 -4.37 -3.53
C LEU A 221 4.61 -3.76 -2.20
N ALA A 222 3.69 -2.78 -2.22
CA ALA A 222 3.12 -2.22 -1.01
C ALA A 222 2.35 -3.27 -0.19
N ARG A 223 1.56 -4.12 -0.86
CA ARG A 223 0.83 -5.24 -0.21
C ARG A 223 1.77 -6.24 0.43
N GLU A 224 2.84 -6.59 -0.26
CA GLU A 224 3.90 -7.48 0.24
C GLU A 224 4.62 -6.84 1.44
N ASN A 225 4.99 -5.57 1.35
CA ASN A 225 5.62 -4.84 2.46
C ASN A 225 4.74 -4.81 3.70
N VAL A 226 3.43 -4.55 3.55
CA VAL A 226 2.47 -4.59 4.68
C VAL A 226 2.36 -6.00 5.26
N LEU A 227 2.26 -7.04 4.41
CA LEU A 227 2.13 -8.43 4.84
C LEU A 227 3.36 -8.90 5.63
N PHE A 228 4.56 -8.62 5.10
CA PHE A 228 5.81 -9.05 5.75
C PHE A 228 6.13 -8.21 6.97
N THR A 229 5.74 -6.95 7.03
CA THR A 229 5.82 -6.15 8.25
C THR A 229 5.08 -6.82 9.41
N VAL A 230 3.87 -7.31 9.17
CA VAL A 230 3.10 -8.05 10.20
C VAL A 230 3.83 -9.32 10.63
N ALA A 231 4.30 -10.12 9.68
CA ALA A 231 4.98 -11.38 9.98
C ALA A 231 6.31 -11.18 10.72
N GLU A 232 7.07 -10.14 10.37
CA GLU A 232 8.32 -9.79 11.04
C GLU A 232 8.11 -9.25 12.45
N HIS A 233 7.05 -8.46 12.71
CA HIS A 233 6.68 -8.03 14.07
C HIS A 233 6.22 -9.20 14.95
N TYR A 234 5.50 -10.16 14.40
CA TYR A 234 5.13 -11.40 15.10
C TYR A 234 6.36 -12.23 15.46
N GLN A 235 7.23 -12.48 14.48
CA GLN A 235 8.49 -13.19 14.70
C GLN A 235 9.38 -12.50 15.74
N TYR A 236 9.45 -11.16 15.70
CA TYR A 236 10.20 -10.36 16.68
C TYR A 236 9.64 -10.50 18.11
N LYS A 237 8.30 -10.55 18.27
CA LYS A 237 7.64 -10.66 19.58
C LYS A 237 7.74 -12.07 20.17
N PHE A 238 7.53 -13.11 19.35
CA PHE A 238 7.35 -14.48 19.83
C PHE A 238 8.50 -15.43 19.49
N ASP A 239 9.49 -14.99 18.73
CA ASP A 239 10.56 -15.83 18.16
C ASP A 239 10.02 -17.08 17.42
N ASP A 240 8.84 -16.97 16.85
CA ASP A 240 8.11 -18.06 16.17
C ASP A 240 7.81 -17.69 14.73
N GLY A 241 7.63 -18.71 13.88
CA GLY A 241 7.30 -18.55 12.48
C GLY A 241 5.83 -18.20 12.26
N PHE A 242 5.55 -17.29 11.35
CA PHE A 242 4.19 -16.93 10.96
C PHE A 242 3.56 -18.02 10.08
N GLU A 243 2.35 -18.48 10.40
CA GLU A 243 1.70 -19.56 9.67
C GLU A 243 1.10 -19.07 8.33
N ILE A 244 1.06 -19.95 7.32
CA ILE A 244 0.51 -19.62 6.00
C ILE A 244 -0.97 -19.24 6.09
N LYS A 245 -1.74 -19.89 6.96
CA LYS A 245 -3.15 -19.54 7.16
C LYS A 245 -3.33 -18.09 7.62
N GLU A 246 -2.44 -17.61 8.50
CA GLU A 246 -2.47 -16.23 8.99
C GLU A 246 -2.06 -15.25 7.89
N LEU A 247 -1.02 -15.57 7.09
CA LEU A 247 -0.64 -14.77 5.93
C LEU A 247 -1.83 -14.59 4.97
N ILE A 248 -2.60 -15.64 4.71
CA ILE A 248 -3.79 -15.59 3.86
C ILE A 248 -4.89 -14.69 4.47
N GLU A 249 -5.11 -14.76 5.79
CA GLU A 249 -6.10 -13.89 6.45
C GLU A 249 -5.68 -12.41 6.40
N PHE A 250 -4.41 -12.10 6.65
CA PHE A 250 -3.90 -10.74 6.51
C PHE A 250 -3.95 -10.26 5.06
N ALA A 251 -3.57 -11.08 4.10
CA ALA A 251 -3.66 -10.73 2.67
C ALA A 251 -5.09 -10.34 2.25
N LYS A 252 -6.12 -11.05 2.76
CA LYS A 252 -7.54 -10.69 2.51
C LYS A 252 -7.93 -9.32 3.05
N ILE A 253 -7.30 -8.85 4.15
CA ILE A 253 -7.50 -7.50 4.69
C ILE A 253 -6.74 -6.49 3.83
N ILE A 254 -5.47 -6.76 3.56
CA ILE A 254 -4.54 -5.87 2.87
C ILE A 254 -5.06 -5.46 1.48
N VAL A 255 -5.62 -6.39 0.72
CA VAL A 255 -6.12 -6.10 -0.64
C VAL A 255 -7.36 -5.18 -0.68
N TRP A 256 -8.02 -4.96 0.46
CA TRP A 256 -9.04 -3.93 0.62
C TRP A 256 -8.45 -2.57 1.02
N ASN A 257 -7.32 -2.58 1.69
CA ASN A 257 -6.73 -1.40 2.32
C ASN A 257 -5.59 -0.80 1.49
N ILE A 258 -4.93 -1.62 0.66
CA ILE A 258 -3.93 -1.17 -0.32
C ILE A 258 -4.50 -1.46 -1.70
N TRP A 259 -4.98 -0.42 -2.39
CA TRP A 259 -5.71 -0.60 -3.65
C TRP A 259 -5.18 0.24 -4.80
N GLN A 260 -5.52 -0.15 -6.00
CA GLN A 260 -5.14 0.56 -7.21
C GLN A 260 -6.20 1.62 -7.57
N MET A 261 -5.77 2.87 -7.79
CA MET A 261 -6.68 3.98 -8.07
C MET A 261 -6.00 5.15 -8.78
N ASP A 262 -6.74 5.82 -9.68
CA ASP A 262 -6.44 7.18 -10.12
C ASP A 262 -6.76 8.15 -8.98
N GLY A 263 -5.73 8.69 -8.34
CA GLY A 263 -5.87 9.57 -7.17
C GLY A 263 -6.53 10.92 -7.48
N LEU A 264 -6.62 11.31 -8.76
CA LEU A 264 -7.28 12.54 -9.18
C LEU A 264 -8.76 12.33 -9.51
N LYS A 265 -9.11 11.16 -10.02
CA LYS A 265 -10.48 10.83 -10.47
C LYS A 265 -11.21 9.86 -9.54
N PHE A 266 -10.50 9.22 -8.61
CA PHE A 266 -11.02 8.19 -7.70
C PHE A 266 -11.61 6.94 -8.37
N VAL A 267 -11.13 6.64 -9.57
CA VAL A 267 -11.56 5.49 -10.38
C VAL A 267 -10.40 4.50 -10.57
N VAL A 268 -10.72 3.29 -10.98
CA VAL A 268 -9.73 2.29 -11.42
C VAL A 268 -8.92 2.89 -12.59
N PRO A 269 -7.59 2.74 -12.61
CA PRO A 269 -6.75 3.27 -13.67
C PRO A 269 -7.25 2.91 -15.07
N ASN A 270 -7.17 3.86 -16.00
CA ASN A 270 -7.59 3.72 -17.40
C ASN A 270 -9.09 3.42 -17.61
N SER A 271 -9.92 3.38 -16.56
CA SER A 271 -11.36 3.11 -16.70
C SER A 271 -12.19 4.33 -17.11
N CYS A 272 -11.71 5.55 -16.82
CA CYS A 272 -12.37 6.78 -17.26
C CYS A 272 -11.82 7.21 -18.62
N CYS A 273 -12.66 7.18 -19.64
CA CYS A 273 -12.26 7.42 -21.03
C CYS A 273 -13.27 8.29 -21.78
N THR A 274 -12.83 8.79 -22.92
CA THR A 274 -13.70 9.39 -23.93
C THR A 274 -14.50 8.27 -24.61
N GLU A 275 -15.81 8.38 -24.60
CA GLU A 275 -16.68 7.42 -25.28
C GLU A 275 -16.76 7.77 -26.76
N THR A 276 -16.55 6.79 -27.63
CA THR A 276 -16.75 6.90 -29.06
C THR A 276 -17.98 6.09 -29.47
N LYS A 277 -18.96 6.76 -30.10
CA LYS A 277 -20.16 6.11 -30.67
C LYS A 277 -20.16 6.32 -32.16
N THR A 278 -20.47 5.26 -32.91
CA THR A 278 -20.70 5.35 -34.32
C THR A 278 -22.19 5.57 -34.51
N GLU A 279 -22.59 6.76 -34.97
CA GLU A 279 -23.96 7.07 -35.35
C GLU A 279 -24.10 6.85 -36.84
N ALA A 280 -24.98 5.92 -37.23
CA ALA A 280 -25.29 5.68 -38.62
C ALA A 280 -26.36 6.69 -39.05
N THR A 281 -26.03 7.54 -40.04
CA THR A 281 -26.99 8.34 -40.75
C THR A 281 -27.40 7.62 -42.06
N LEU A 282 -28.41 8.10 -42.74
CA LEU A 282 -28.87 7.50 -43.99
C LEU A 282 -27.81 7.43 -45.10
N PHE A 283 -26.73 8.21 -44.98
CA PHE A 283 -25.70 8.36 -46.01
C PHE A 283 -24.27 8.11 -45.55
N GLU A 284 -24.01 8.23 -44.21
CA GLU A 284 -22.66 8.12 -43.67
C GLU A 284 -22.67 7.59 -42.22
N SER A 285 -21.60 6.94 -41.82
CA SER A 285 -21.32 6.60 -40.40
C SER A 285 -20.44 7.67 -39.80
N ILE A 286 -20.94 8.43 -38.83
CA ILE A 286 -20.19 9.49 -38.14
C ILE A 286 -19.71 8.95 -36.79
N ILE A 287 -18.42 9.11 -36.52
CA ILE A 287 -17.86 8.80 -35.20
C ILE A 287 -18.03 10.03 -34.30
N VAL A 288 -18.92 9.93 -33.32
CA VAL A 288 -19.12 10.95 -32.29
C VAL A 288 -18.29 10.59 -31.08
N SER A 289 -17.40 11.50 -30.70
CA SER A 289 -16.55 11.35 -29.52
C SER A 289 -17.07 12.23 -28.37
N THR A 290 -17.45 11.61 -27.25
CA THR A 290 -17.99 12.32 -26.10
C THR A 290 -16.99 12.21 -24.93
N GLU A 291 -16.45 13.34 -24.50
CA GLU A 291 -15.58 13.40 -23.32
C GLU A 291 -16.39 13.10 -22.05
N CYS A 292 -15.76 12.42 -21.09
CA CYS A 292 -16.34 12.16 -19.78
C CYS A 292 -16.79 13.47 -19.09
N GLU A 293 -18.03 13.52 -18.62
CA GLU A 293 -18.60 14.71 -17.97
C GLU A 293 -17.77 15.18 -16.77
N GLY A 294 -17.28 14.22 -15.95
CA GLY A 294 -16.41 14.50 -14.82
C GLY A 294 -15.11 15.17 -15.23
N CYS A 295 -14.44 14.68 -16.30
CA CYS A 295 -13.24 15.29 -16.85
C CYS A 295 -13.50 16.70 -17.38
N LYS A 296 -14.56 16.87 -18.15
CA LYS A 296 -14.94 18.15 -18.75
C LYS A 296 -15.26 19.23 -17.72
N LYS A 297 -15.91 18.84 -16.61
CA LYS A 297 -16.38 19.78 -15.57
C LYS A 297 -15.52 19.84 -14.32
N GLY A 298 -14.44 19.03 -14.25
CA GLY A 298 -13.63 18.89 -13.02
C GLY A 298 -14.44 18.36 -11.84
N ASN A 299 -15.42 17.48 -12.08
CA ASN A 299 -16.30 16.94 -11.05
C ASN A 299 -16.02 15.46 -10.80
N ASN A 300 -15.37 15.16 -9.67
CA ASN A 300 -14.96 13.82 -9.30
C ASN A 300 -16.13 12.84 -9.07
N GLN A 301 -17.36 13.32 -8.89
CA GLN A 301 -18.55 12.47 -8.73
C GLN A 301 -19.20 12.07 -10.08
N LYS A 302 -18.71 12.61 -11.21
CA LYS A 302 -19.31 12.46 -12.54
C LYS A 302 -18.40 11.81 -13.57
N HIS A 303 -17.36 11.12 -13.15
CA HIS A 303 -16.55 10.32 -14.05
C HIS A 303 -17.31 9.10 -14.55
N ASN A 304 -17.12 8.73 -15.81
CA ASN A 304 -17.70 7.53 -16.41
C ASN A 304 -16.87 6.25 -16.13
N GLY A 305 -15.74 6.38 -15.40
CA GLY A 305 -14.91 5.26 -14.99
C GLY A 305 -15.51 4.44 -13.83
N ILE A 306 -14.84 3.34 -13.50
CA ILE A 306 -15.22 2.46 -12.40
C ILE A 306 -14.69 3.05 -11.09
N TYR A 307 -15.54 3.58 -10.23
CA TYR A 307 -15.15 4.15 -8.95
C TYR A 307 -14.54 3.09 -8.03
N SER A 308 -13.32 3.38 -7.52
CA SER A 308 -12.62 2.50 -6.60
C SER A 308 -13.36 2.37 -5.28
N LYS A 309 -13.37 1.15 -4.73
CA LYS A 309 -14.06 0.79 -3.48
C LYS A 309 -13.06 0.44 -2.39
N VAL A 310 -13.39 0.86 -1.18
CA VAL A 310 -12.70 0.47 0.05
C VAL A 310 -13.67 -0.21 0.99
N LYS A 311 -13.16 -0.99 1.94
CA LYS A 311 -13.99 -1.65 2.93
C LYS A 311 -14.09 -0.80 4.19
N ASP A 312 -15.32 -0.51 4.62
CA ASP A 312 -15.59 -0.04 5.97
C ASP A 312 -15.60 -1.25 6.92
N TRP A 313 -14.57 -1.38 7.72
CA TRP A 313 -14.40 -2.51 8.63
C TRP A 313 -15.39 -2.53 9.80
N LYS A 314 -16.00 -1.37 10.13
CA LYS A 314 -17.03 -1.30 11.17
C LYS A 314 -18.35 -1.90 10.71
N THR A 315 -18.75 -1.61 9.48
CA THR A 315 -20.02 -2.09 8.90
C THR A 315 -19.83 -3.33 8.02
N GLY A 316 -18.60 -3.68 7.65
CA GLY A 316 -18.28 -4.75 6.70
C GLY A 316 -18.63 -4.44 5.26
N LYS A 317 -19.15 -3.24 4.93
CA LYS A 317 -19.61 -2.86 3.60
C LYS A 317 -18.46 -2.31 2.75
N ALA A 318 -18.54 -2.56 1.43
CA ALA A 318 -17.72 -1.88 0.46
C ALA A 318 -18.39 -0.55 0.06
N ILE A 319 -17.64 0.54 0.14
CA ILE A 319 -18.09 1.91 -0.17
C ILE A 319 -17.17 2.51 -1.24
N ARG A 320 -17.70 3.41 -2.08
CA ARG A 320 -16.87 4.11 -3.06
C ARG A 320 -15.98 5.11 -2.32
N PHE A 321 -14.68 5.12 -2.66
CA PHE A 321 -13.73 6.03 -2.01
C PHE A 321 -14.12 7.51 -2.21
N VAL A 322 -14.61 7.86 -3.40
CA VAL A 322 -15.05 9.22 -3.73
C VAL A 322 -16.14 9.74 -2.79
N ASP A 323 -16.96 8.87 -2.20
CA ASP A 323 -18.02 9.27 -1.27
C ASP A 323 -17.48 9.65 0.12
N LEU A 324 -16.23 9.30 0.43
CA LEU A 324 -15.51 9.68 1.67
C LEU A 324 -14.80 11.03 1.55
N VAL A 325 -14.60 11.53 0.34
CA VAL A 325 -13.95 12.81 0.11
C VAL A 325 -14.99 13.91 0.27
N GLU A 326 -14.76 14.82 1.23
CA GLU A 326 -15.67 15.95 1.46
C GLU A 326 -15.81 16.78 0.18
N ARG A 327 -17.06 17.08 -0.16
CA ARG A 327 -17.36 18.04 -1.23
C ARG A 327 -16.99 19.42 -0.73
N LYS A 328 -15.96 20.01 -1.31
CA LYS A 328 -15.69 21.44 -1.15
C LYS A 328 -16.73 22.26 -1.91
#